data_57513c0bea168ffeb307506519eddc74
#
_entry.id   57513c0bea168ffeb307506519eddc74
#
_cell.length_a   1.000
_cell.length_b   1.000
_cell.length_c   1.000
_cell.angle_alpha   90.00
_cell.angle_beta   90.00
_cell.angle_gamma   90.00
#
_symmetry.space_group_name_H-M   'P 1'
#
loop_
_entity.id
_entity.type
_entity.pdbx_description
1 polymer ?
#
loop_
_entity_poly.entity_id
_entity_poly.type
_entity_poly.pdbx_seq_one_letter_code
_entity_poly.pdbx_strand_id
1 'polypeptide(L)'
;MRVRAVLFDLGDTLVDGKDFDGWTELARRFYLDLDPDELRHAYFEVENDVDVRPHPEGREAGLVDFWRRTLSRAAGKELDDTLTRKFIAAVHETERPVRLYSDTRRCLDQLRSERRALGVVSNSTSEAAVRRILDRVGILDYFARILSSGTEGVEKPNPEIFRRAVERLAVKPDETVYVGNLAYTDAKAATAAGLHGVWLNREGFGYGEDPPEITSLIEVPTVVRRLENGEAGPRRSAAGGAR
;
A
#
# COMPACT_ATOMS: atom_id res chain seq x y z
N MET A 1 -16.74 -12.12 -17.57
CA MET A 1 -16.45 -12.89 -16.33
C MET A 1 -17.12 -12.21 -15.14
N ARG A 2 -17.20 -12.84 -13.95
CA ARG A 2 -17.80 -12.21 -12.76
C ARG A 2 -16.76 -12.08 -11.66
N VAL A 3 -16.50 -10.89 -11.19
CA VAL A 3 -15.66 -10.66 -10.00
C VAL A 3 -16.46 -11.03 -8.75
N ARG A 4 -15.93 -11.92 -7.91
CA ARG A 4 -16.57 -12.41 -6.69
C ARG A 4 -15.96 -11.86 -5.43
N ALA A 5 -14.66 -11.50 -5.49
CA ALA A 5 -13.95 -10.98 -4.34
C ALA A 5 -13.07 -9.78 -4.69
N VAL A 6 -12.85 -8.91 -3.69
CA VAL A 6 -11.86 -7.85 -3.75
C VAL A 6 -10.96 -7.96 -2.52
N LEU A 7 -9.68 -8.06 -2.77
CA LEU A 7 -8.64 -8.10 -1.76
C LEU A 7 -7.92 -6.74 -1.72
N PHE A 8 -7.51 -6.33 -0.53
CA PHE A 8 -6.82 -5.07 -0.30
C PHE A 8 -5.51 -5.28 0.45
N ASP A 9 -4.50 -4.50 0.15
CA ASP A 9 -3.46 -4.20 1.12
C ASP A 9 -4.04 -3.34 2.26
N LEU A 10 -3.29 -3.18 3.36
CA LEU A 10 -3.72 -2.44 4.53
C LEU A 10 -3.16 -1.02 4.58
N GLY A 11 -1.83 -0.91 4.74
CA GLY A 11 -1.14 0.37 4.92
C GLY A 11 -1.10 1.18 3.64
N ASP A 12 -1.32 2.48 3.71
CA ASP A 12 -1.37 3.39 2.55
C ASP A 12 -2.40 3.01 1.47
N THR A 13 -3.14 1.94 1.72
CA THR A 13 -4.27 1.49 0.91
C THR A 13 -5.59 1.80 1.60
N LEU A 14 -5.91 1.11 2.69
CA LEU A 14 -7.13 1.30 3.48
C LEU A 14 -6.95 2.32 4.62
N VAL A 15 -5.76 2.33 5.22
CA VAL A 15 -5.42 3.17 6.38
C VAL A 15 -4.16 3.96 6.13
N ASP A 16 -4.17 5.19 6.63
CA ASP A 16 -3.01 6.06 6.74
C ASP A 16 -2.42 5.93 8.14
N GLY A 17 -1.17 5.50 8.21
CA GLY A 17 -0.38 5.42 9.44
C GLY A 17 0.82 6.35 9.43
N LYS A 18 0.89 7.28 8.48
CA LYS A 18 1.97 8.25 8.34
C LYS A 18 1.65 9.54 9.11
N ASP A 19 2.62 10.02 9.83
CA ASP A 19 2.53 11.26 10.60
C ASP A 19 3.67 12.19 10.16
N PHE A 20 3.54 12.73 8.96
CA PHE A 20 4.57 13.60 8.39
C PHE A 20 4.80 14.86 9.22
N ASP A 21 3.75 15.44 9.83
CA ASP A 21 3.88 16.58 10.74
C ASP A 21 4.68 16.18 11.99
N GLY A 22 4.34 15.07 12.62
CA GLY A 22 5.06 14.55 13.77
C GLY A 22 6.50 14.15 13.44
N TRP A 23 6.74 13.60 12.25
CA TRP A 23 8.09 13.24 11.82
C TRP A 23 8.96 14.45 11.53
N THR A 24 8.41 15.55 10.99
CA THR A 24 9.16 16.79 10.80
C THR A 24 9.47 17.47 12.13
N GLU A 25 8.52 17.45 13.08
CA GLU A 25 8.79 17.93 14.45
C GLU A 25 9.88 17.07 15.14
N LEU A 26 9.83 15.74 14.95
CA LEU A 26 10.87 14.85 15.45
C LEU A 26 12.22 15.12 14.79
N ALA A 27 12.26 15.41 13.49
CA ALA A 27 13.49 15.69 12.74
C ALA A 27 14.23 16.92 13.27
N ARG A 28 13.53 17.90 13.84
CA ARG A 28 14.15 19.08 14.49
C ARG A 28 15.07 18.70 15.66
N ARG A 29 14.80 17.58 16.35
CA ARG A 29 15.70 17.06 17.40
C ARG A 29 17.06 16.63 16.86
N PHE A 30 17.14 16.40 15.57
CA PHE A 30 18.35 16.03 14.84
C PHE A 30 18.89 17.16 13.97
N TYR A 31 18.46 18.41 14.26
CA TYR A 31 18.83 19.62 13.52
C TYR A 31 18.46 19.54 12.01
N LEU A 32 17.37 18.84 11.70
CA LEU A 32 16.78 18.79 10.37
C LEU A 32 15.49 19.63 10.39
N ASP A 33 15.50 20.71 9.64
CA ASP A 33 14.31 21.53 9.39
C ASP A 33 13.72 21.06 8.06
N LEU A 34 12.65 20.26 8.17
CA LEU A 34 11.98 19.64 7.03
C LEU A 34 10.58 20.20 6.89
N ASP A 35 10.16 20.42 5.65
CA ASP A 35 8.77 20.69 5.32
C ASP A 35 7.97 19.38 5.27
N PRO A 36 6.76 19.29 5.86
CA PRO A 36 5.96 18.07 5.84
C PRO A 36 5.57 17.58 4.44
N ASP A 37 5.28 18.50 3.50
CA ASP A 37 4.91 18.14 2.14
C ASP A 37 6.14 17.65 1.34
N GLU A 38 7.30 18.26 1.54
CA GLU A 38 8.57 17.80 0.95
C GLU A 38 8.95 16.42 1.51
N LEU A 39 8.79 16.20 2.82
CA LEU A 39 9.03 14.88 3.42
C LEU A 39 8.06 13.84 2.88
N ARG A 40 6.78 14.18 2.73
CA ARG A 40 5.76 13.32 2.14
C ARG A 40 6.12 12.95 0.70
N HIS A 41 6.45 13.94 -0.11
CA HIS A 41 6.83 13.72 -1.50
C HIS A 41 8.04 12.79 -1.62
N ALA A 42 9.11 13.10 -0.89
CA ALA A 42 10.32 12.29 -0.85
C ALA A 42 10.05 10.85 -0.37
N TYR A 43 9.18 10.70 0.64
CA TYR A 43 8.81 9.38 1.18
C TYR A 43 8.20 8.48 0.09
N PHE A 44 7.15 8.93 -0.57
CA PHE A 44 6.46 8.11 -1.57
C PHE A 44 7.29 7.90 -2.84
N GLU A 45 8.10 8.88 -3.24
CA GLU A 45 9.02 8.71 -4.36
C GLU A 45 10.06 7.62 -4.08
N VAL A 46 10.65 7.61 -2.87
CA VAL A 46 11.60 6.57 -2.47
C VAL A 46 10.90 5.22 -2.25
N GLU A 47 9.70 5.20 -1.66
CA GLU A 47 8.92 3.97 -1.46
C GLU A 47 8.66 3.25 -2.79
N ASN A 48 8.25 3.98 -3.81
CA ASN A 48 8.03 3.42 -5.14
C ASN A 48 9.33 2.91 -5.79
N ASP A 49 10.45 3.62 -5.63
CA ASP A 49 11.73 3.19 -6.19
C ASP A 49 12.26 1.92 -5.48
N VAL A 50 12.09 1.82 -4.17
CA VAL A 50 12.45 0.63 -3.38
C VAL A 50 11.53 -0.56 -3.69
N ASP A 51 10.25 -0.33 -3.96
CA ASP A 51 9.31 -1.37 -4.39
C ASP A 51 9.78 -2.07 -5.68
N VAL A 52 10.26 -1.30 -6.64
CA VAL A 52 10.77 -1.84 -7.92
C VAL A 52 12.16 -2.46 -7.77
N ARG A 53 12.98 -1.98 -6.83
CA ARG A 53 14.38 -2.37 -6.64
C ARG A 53 14.68 -2.63 -5.16
N PRO A 54 14.25 -3.78 -4.61
CA PRO A 54 14.51 -4.10 -3.22
C PRO A 54 16.00 -4.16 -2.91
N HIS A 55 16.38 -3.75 -1.70
CA HIS A 55 17.79 -3.67 -1.30
C HIS A 55 18.43 -5.07 -1.25
N PRO A 56 19.61 -5.27 -1.86
CA PRO A 56 20.24 -6.60 -1.96
C PRO A 56 20.70 -7.20 -0.63
N GLU A 57 20.98 -6.35 0.39
CA GLU A 57 21.40 -6.77 1.73
C GLU A 57 20.23 -7.08 2.67
N GLY A 58 19.01 -7.05 2.17
CA GLY A 58 17.81 -7.43 2.90
C GLY A 58 17.10 -6.27 3.61
N ARG A 59 16.11 -6.64 4.46
CA ARG A 59 15.09 -5.72 4.98
C ARG A 59 15.65 -4.63 5.90
N GLU A 60 16.59 -4.94 6.79
CA GLU A 60 17.12 -3.95 7.74
C GLU A 60 17.96 -2.87 7.03
N ALA A 61 18.89 -3.31 6.16
CA ALA A 61 19.68 -2.40 5.32
C ALA A 61 18.77 -1.58 4.41
N GLY A 62 17.74 -2.22 3.83
CA GLY A 62 16.72 -1.55 3.01
C GLY A 62 15.95 -0.47 3.77
N LEU A 63 15.63 -0.69 5.05
CA LEU A 63 14.96 0.32 5.88
C LEU A 63 15.84 1.54 6.14
N VAL A 64 17.13 1.33 6.41
CA VAL A 64 18.08 2.44 6.61
C VAL A 64 18.29 3.21 5.30
N ASP A 65 18.49 2.51 4.19
CA ASP A 65 18.65 3.14 2.87
C ASP A 65 17.39 3.93 2.47
N PHE A 66 16.21 3.36 2.68
CA PHE A 66 14.93 4.02 2.46
C PHE A 66 14.83 5.35 3.22
N TRP A 67 15.04 5.34 4.54
CA TRP A 67 14.94 6.54 5.34
C TRP A 67 16.07 7.53 5.07
N ARG A 68 17.30 7.07 4.82
CA ARG A 68 18.42 7.92 4.45
C ARG A 68 18.11 8.70 3.16
N ARG A 69 17.64 8.01 2.13
CA ARG A 69 17.25 8.62 0.85
C ARG A 69 16.08 9.59 1.02
N THR A 70 15.06 9.20 1.77
CA THR A 70 13.90 10.04 2.07
C THR A 70 14.29 11.33 2.77
N LEU A 71 15.02 11.21 3.88
CA LEU A 71 15.46 12.37 4.66
C LEU A 71 16.45 13.25 3.90
N SER A 72 17.40 12.65 3.17
CA SER A 72 18.37 13.40 2.35
C SER A 72 17.68 14.22 1.27
N ARG A 73 16.68 13.63 0.62
CA ARG A 73 15.89 14.29 -0.42
C ARG A 73 15.07 15.44 0.14
N ALA A 74 14.33 15.20 1.23
CA ALA A 74 13.55 16.24 1.89
C ALA A 74 14.42 17.36 2.48
N ALA A 75 15.64 17.05 2.95
CA ALA A 75 16.59 18.03 3.48
C ALA A 75 17.43 18.75 2.42
N GLY A 76 17.39 18.30 1.16
CA GLY A 76 18.25 18.82 0.09
C GLY A 76 19.74 18.62 0.32
N LYS A 77 20.14 17.63 1.16
CA LYS A 77 21.55 17.32 1.48
C LYS A 77 21.70 15.84 1.86
N GLU A 78 22.89 15.28 1.59
CA GLU A 78 23.20 13.91 1.99
C GLU A 78 23.27 13.76 3.51
N LEU A 79 22.64 12.72 4.03
CA LEU A 79 22.65 12.35 5.44
C LEU A 79 23.36 10.99 5.62
N ASP A 80 23.99 10.82 6.78
CA ASP A 80 24.69 9.59 7.11
C ASP A 80 23.77 8.56 7.79
N ASP A 81 24.21 7.30 7.77
CA ASP A 81 23.46 6.19 8.37
C ASP A 81 23.30 6.32 9.87
N THR A 82 24.23 6.96 10.57
CA THR A 82 24.19 7.10 12.04
C THR A 82 23.02 7.98 12.45
N LEU A 83 22.87 9.14 11.81
CA LEU A 83 21.75 10.04 12.03
C LEU A 83 20.43 9.37 11.61
N THR A 84 20.44 8.70 10.46
CA THR A 84 19.26 8.00 9.96
C THR A 84 18.78 6.92 10.93
N ARG A 85 19.68 6.09 11.48
CA ARG A 85 19.31 5.07 12.49
C ARG A 85 18.74 5.66 13.76
N LYS A 86 19.28 6.80 14.25
CA LYS A 86 18.74 7.53 15.40
C LYS A 86 17.32 8.06 15.12
N PHE A 87 17.09 8.58 13.93
CA PHE A 87 15.76 9.05 13.51
C PHE A 87 14.77 7.88 13.43
N ILE A 88 15.13 6.76 12.82
CA ILE A 88 14.29 5.55 12.74
C ILE A 88 13.91 5.06 14.14
N ALA A 89 14.87 4.98 15.07
CA ALA A 89 14.62 4.58 16.45
C ALA A 89 13.60 5.51 17.12
N ALA A 90 13.77 6.83 16.98
CA ALA A 90 12.87 7.81 17.53
C ALA A 90 11.46 7.74 16.89
N VAL A 91 11.36 7.49 15.59
CA VAL A 91 10.08 7.25 14.89
C VAL A 91 9.37 6.01 15.44
N HIS A 92 10.11 4.96 15.79
CA HIS A 92 9.52 3.74 16.35
C HIS A 92 9.01 3.91 17.79
N GLU A 93 9.53 4.88 18.53
CA GLU A 93 9.08 5.21 19.88
C GLU A 93 7.82 6.09 19.91
N THR A 94 7.43 6.67 18.77
CA THR A 94 6.23 7.51 18.70
C THR A 94 4.99 6.67 18.45
N GLU A 95 3.92 6.91 19.22
CA GLU A 95 2.59 6.39 18.88
C GLU A 95 2.07 7.06 17.61
N ARG A 96 1.72 6.26 16.62
CA ARG A 96 1.18 6.76 15.35
C ARG A 96 -0.34 6.63 15.34
N PRO A 97 -1.06 7.72 15.09
CA PRO A 97 -2.49 7.63 14.87
C PRO A 97 -2.74 6.96 13.52
N VAL A 98 -3.33 5.76 13.55
CA VAL A 98 -3.81 5.11 12.32
C VAL A 98 -5.20 5.65 12.03
N ARG A 99 -5.44 6.14 10.82
CA ARG A 99 -6.70 6.72 10.36
C ARG A 99 -7.15 6.04 9.08
N LEU A 100 -8.46 6.01 8.84
CA LEU A 100 -8.99 5.64 7.53
C LEU A 100 -8.73 6.74 6.52
N TYR A 101 -8.34 6.37 5.30
CA TYR A 101 -8.52 7.29 4.18
C TYR A 101 -10.01 7.59 4.00
N SER A 102 -10.31 8.83 3.59
CA SER A 102 -11.70 9.32 3.47
C SER A 102 -12.56 8.53 2.47
N ASP A 103 -11.93 7.87 1.52
CA ASP A 103 -12.56 7.08 0.47
C ASP A 103 -12.77 5.59 0.83
N THR A 104 -12.10 5.11 1.89
CA THR A 104 -12.09 3.69 2.25
C THR A 104 -13.49 3.17 2.57
N ARG A 105 -14.20 3.80 3.51
CA ARG A 105 -15.51 3.30 3.96
C ARG A 105 -16.51 3.27 2.83
N ARG A 106 -16.56 4.33 2.01
CA ARG A 106 -17.46 4.42 0.85
C ARG A 106 -17.19 3.30 -0.17
N CYS A 107 -15.93 3.00 -0.44
CA CYS A 107 -15.56 1.89 -1.33
C CYS A 107 -16.05 0.55 -0.78
N LEU A 108 -15.77 0.27 0.51
CA LEU A 108 -16.14 -0.99 1.16
C LEU A 108 -17.65 -1.18 1.22
N ASP A 109 -18.40 -0.12 1.55
CA ASP A 109 -19.88 -0.13 1.57
C ASP A 109 -20.46 -0.48 0.20
N GLN A 110 -19.95 0.14 -0.85
CA GLN A 110 -20.40 -0.14 -2.21
C GLN A 110 -20.12 -1.57 -2.63
N LEU A 111 -18.89 -2.07 -2.44
CA LEU A 111 -18.54 -3.45 -2.79
C LEU A 111 -19.35 -4.49 -2.00
N ARG A 112 -19.61 -4.21 -0.72
CA ARG A 112 -20.45 -5.06 0.13
C ARG A 112 -21.91 -5.06 -0.34
N SER A 113 -22.45 -3.91 -0.75
CA SER A 113 -23.80 -3.81 -1.33
C SER A 113 -23.93 -4.61 -2.63
N GLU A 114 -22.86 -4.70 -3.41
CA GLU A 114 -22.74 -5.52 -4.62
C GLU A 114 -22.45 -7.01 -4.31
N ARG A 115 -22.48 -7.40 -3.02
CA ARG A 115 -22.26 -8.76 -2.52
C ARG A 115 -20.89 -9.33 -2.90
N ARG A 116 -19.84 -8.50 -2.92
CA ARG A 116 -18.47 -8.95 -3.10
C ARG A 116 -17.90 -9.42 -1.75
N ALA A 117 -17.20 -10.55 -1.77
CA ALA A 117 -16.40 -10.97 -0.62
C ALA A 117 -15.18 -10.05 -0.50
N LEU A 118 -14.89 -9.57 0.72
CA LEU A 118 -13.74 -8.68 0.94
C LEU A 118 -12.70 -9.37 1.81
N GLY A 119 -11.43 -9.12 1.53
CA GLY A 119 -10.31 -9.61 2.33
C GLY A 119 -9.15 -8.65 2.37
N VAL A 120 -8.25 -8.89 3.33
CA VAL A 120 -6.99 -8.13 3.48
C VAL A 120 -5.80 -9.07 3.35
N VAL A 121 -4.77 -8.66 2.61
CA VAL A 121 -3.47 -9.35 2.53
C VAL A 121 -2.37 -8.32 2.78
N SER A 122 -1.70 -8.41 3.91
CA SER A 122 -0.74 -7.42 4.39
C SER A 122 0.62 -8.03 4.75
N ASN A 123 1.69 -7.35 4.39
CA ASN A 123 3.04 -7.64 4.89
C ASN A 123 3.18 -7.11 6.33
N SER A 124 2.57 -7.79 7.27
CA SER A 124 2.51 -7.43 8.68
C SER A 124 3.02 -8.58 9.57
N THR A 125 3.39 -8.28 10.80
CA THR A 125 3.96 -9.24 11.75
C THR A 125 3.00 -10.38 12.15
N SER A 126 1.68 -10.11 12.16
CA SER A 126 0.68 -11.12 12.48
C SER A 126 -0.73 -10.71 12.05
N GLU A 127 -1.61 -11.69 11.83
CA GLU A 127 -3.03 -11.45 11.59
C GLU A 127 -3.69 -10.67 12.75
N ALA A 128 -3.31 -10.98 13.98
CA ALA A 128 -3.83 -10.26 15.15
C ALA A 128 -3.48 -8.78 15.15
N ALA A 129 -2.30 -8.40 14.64
CA ALA A 129 -1.92 -7.00 14.48
C ALA A 129 -2.80 -6.30 13.44
N VAL A 130 -3.03 -6.94 12.30
CA VAL A 130 -3.92 -6.43 11.24
C VAL A 130 -5.34 -6.25 11.77
N ARG A 131 -5.88 -7.26 12.48
CA ARG A 131 -7.23 -7.21 13.09
C ARG A 131 -7.37 -6.05 14.05
N ARG A 132 -6.39 -5.82 14.94
CA ARG A 132 -6.42 -4.68 15.89
C ARG A 132 -6.47 -3.33 15.17
N ILE A 133 -5.75 -3.18 14.06
CA ILE A 133 -5.80 -1.94 13.26
C ILE A 133 -7.20 -1.77 12.67
N LEU A 134 -7.73 -2.79 11.99
CA LEU A 134 -9.04 -2.76 11.35
C LEU A 134 -10.18 -2.52 12.36
N ASP A 135 -10.09 -3.11 13.55
CA ASP A 135 -11.03 -2.92 14.65
C ASP A 135 -10.98 -1.47 15.19
N ARG A 136 -9.78 -0.97 15.45
CA ARG A 136 -9.57 0.41 15.93
C ARG A 136 -10.17 1.46 14.99
N VAL A 137 -10.08 1.24 13.68
CA VAL A 137 -10.64 2.16 12.68
C VAL A 137 -12.07 1.81 12.27
N GLY A 138 -12.67 0.76 12.87
CA GLY A 138 -14.08 0.38 12.74
C GLY A 138 -14.46 -0.19 11.38
N ILE A 139 -13.57 -0.99 10.77
CA ILE A 139 -13.85 -1.67 9.48
C ILE A 139 -13.56 -3.18 9.50
N LEU A 140 -13.29 -3.77 10.66
CA LEU A 140 -12.98 -5.20 10.76
C LEU A 140 -14.11 -6.08 10.16
N ASP A 141 -15.37 -5.75 10.40
CA ASP A 141 -16.54 -6.53 10.00
C ASP A 141 -16.81 -6.54 8.48
N TYR A 142 -16.07 -5.77 7.70
CA TYR A 142 -16.17 -5.83 6.25
C TYR A 142 -15.47 -7.06 5.67
N PHE A 143 -14.46 -7.60 6.36
CA PHE A 143 -13.53 -8.57 5.81
C PHE A 143 -13.84 -10.01 6.21
N ALA A 144 -14.15 -10.84 5.23
CA ALA A 144 -14.37 -12.27 5.41
C ALA A 144 -13.06 -13.02 5.72
N ARG A 145 -11.92 -12.54 5.23
CA ARG A 145 -10.59 -13.12 5.46
C ARG A 145 -9.53 -12.04 5.61
N ILE A 146 -8.58 -12.31 6.48
CA ILE A 146 -7.41 -11.46 6.73
C ILE A 146 -6.20 -12.38 6.73
N LEU A 147 -5.19 -12.06 5.93
CA LEU A 147 -3.92 -12.74 5.86
C LEU A 147 -2.80 -11.77 6.17
N SER A 148 -1.82 -12.22 6.95
CA SER A 148 -0.58 -11.48 7.18
C SER A 148 0.63 -12.32 6.86
N SER A 149 1.67 -11.71 6.32
CA SER A 149 2.91 -12.41 5.98
C SER A 149 3.54 -13.11 7.18
N GLY A 150 3.50 -12.47 8.36
CA GLY A 150 4.07 -13.05 9.58
C GLY A 150 3.32 -14.29 10.09
N THR A 151 2.02 -14.41 9.84
CA THR A 151 1.23 -15.61 10.16
C THR A 151 1.39 -16.69 9.09
N GLU A 152 1.44 -16.27 7.80
CA GLU A 152 1.52 -17.19 6.68
C GLU A 152 2.93 -17.75 6.42
N GLY A 153 3.97 -17.10 6.93
CA GLY A 153 5.36 -17.45 6.64
C GLY A 153 5.78 -17.15 5.19
N VAL A 154 4.97 -16.36 4.47
CA VAL A 154 5.22 -15.93 3.10
C VAL A 154 4.73 -14.49 2.93
N GLU A 155 5.50 -13.65 2.24
CA GLU A 155 5.20 -12.24 2.06
C GLU A 155 5.07 -11.85 0.59
N LYS A 156 4.33 -10.77 0.32
CA LYS A 156 4.32 -10.11 -0.99
C LYS A 156 5.75 -9.60 -1.30
N PRO A 157 6.25 -9.74 -2.54
CA PRO A 157 5.54 -10.06 -3.79
C PRO A 157 5.42 -11.56 -4.12
N ASN A 158 5.69 -12.48 -3.20
CA ASN A 158 5.55 -13.91 -3.50
C ASN A 158 4.07 -14.22 -3.86
N PRO A 159 3.81 -14.78 -5.06
CA PRO A 159 2.45 -15.06 -5.52
C PRO A 159 1.67 -16.05 -4.64
N GLU A 160 2.36 -16.82 -3.82
CA GLU A 160 1.75 -17.82 -2.95
C GLU A 160 0.81 -17.21 -1.91
N ILE A 161 1.11 -16.01 -1.37
CA ILE A 161 0.24 -15.36 -0.38
C ILE A 161 -1.13 -14.99 -0.98
N PHE A 162 -1.16 -14.58 -2.26
CA PHE A 162 -2.39 -14.27 -2.97
C PHE A 162 -3.20 -15.54 -3.27
N ARG A 163 -2.54 -16.64 -3.65
CA ARG A 163 -3.20 -17.94 -3.88
C ARG A 163 -3.89 -18.45 -2.62
N ARG A 164 -3.22 -18.37 -1.47
CA ARG A 164 -3.83 -18.73 -0.16
C ARG A 164 -5.03 -17.83 0.17
N ALA A 165 -4.97 -16.56 -0.17
CA ALA A 165 -6.08 -15.65 0.08
C ALA A 165 -7.33 -16.01 -0.73
N VAL A 166 -7.19 -16.29 -2.02
CA VAL A 166 -8.33 -16.71 -2.87
C VAL A 166 -8.85 -18.08 -2.49
N GLU A 167 -7.98 -19.03 -2.12
CA GLU A 167 -8.38 -20.35 -1.61
C GLU A 167 -9.24 -20.23 -0.34
N ARG A 168 -8.82 -19.41 0.64
CA ARG A 168 -9.57 -19.18 1.88
C ARG A 168 -10.89 -18.46 1.68
N LEU A 169 -11.03 -17.71 0.59
CA LEU A 169 -12.30 -17.10 0.18
C LEU A 169 -13.18 -18.01 -0.67
N ALA A 170 -12.67 -19.20 -1.05
CA ALA A 170 -13.32 -20.15 -1.96
C ALA A 170 -13.75 -19.48 -3.28
N VAL A 171 -12.85 -18.69 -3.87
CA VAL A 171 -13.00 -18.03 -5.18
C VAL A 171 -11.83 -18.39 -6.07
N LYS A 172 -11.95 -18.12 -7.38
CA LYS A 172 -10.85 -18.32 -8.33
C LYS A 172 -9.99 -17.06 -8.41
N PRO A 173 -8.70 -17.20 -8.78
CA PRO A 173 -7.83 -16.03 -9.00
C PRO A 173 -8.42 -15.04 -10.01
N ASP A 174 -8.92 -15.51 -11.16
CA ASP A 174 -9.53 -14.70 -12.22
C ASP A 174 -10.91 -14.10 -11.85
N GLU A 175 -11.50 -14.50 -10.72
CA GLU A 175 -12.70 -13.90 -10.15
C GLU A 175 -12.37 -12.84 -9.06
N THR A 176 -11.09 -12.49 -8.87
CA THR A 176 -10.61 -11.67 -7.75
C THR A 176 -9.83 -10.45 -8.24
N VAL A 177 -10.19 -9.28 -7.72
CA VAL A 177 -9.41 -8.05 -7.85
C VAL A 177 -8.55 -7.88 -6.60
N TYR A 178 -7.30 -7.47 -6.77
CA TYR A 178 -6.43 -7.06 -5.69
C TYR A 178 -6.04 -5.59 -5.84
N VAL A 179 -6.13 -4.81 -4.77
CA VAL A 179 -5.83 -3.38 -4.75
C VAL A 179 -4.76 -3.10 -3.70
N GLY A 180 -3.66 -2.46 -4.09
CA GLY A 180 -2.60 -2.07 -3.16
C GLY A 180 -1.82 -0.85 -3.66
N ASN A 181 -1.08 -0.20 -2.75
CA ASN A 181 -0.36 1.04 -3.02
C ASN A 181 1.01 0.84 -3.67
N LEU A 182 1.54 -0.38 -3.68
CA LEU A 182 2.84 -0.69 -4.28
C LEU A 182 2.66 -1.37 -5.66
N ALA A 183 3.23 -0.75 -6.70
CA ALA A 183 3.04 -1.23 -8.07
C ALA A 183 3.58 -2.66 -8.27
N TYR A 184 4.77 -2.96 -7.76
CA TYR A 184 5.43 -4.26 -7.93
C TYR A 184 4.97 -5.27 -6.86
N THR A 185 5.07 -4.89 -5.59
CA THR A 185 4.78 -5.78 -4.44
C THR A 185 3.31 -6.16 -4.36
N ASP A 186 2.41 -5.29 -4.81
CA ASP A 186 0.96 -5.52 -4.77
C ASP A 186 0.39 -5.88 -6.14
N ALA A 187 0.27 -4.91 -7.04
CA ALA A 187 -0.52 -5.07 -8.25
C ALA A 187 0.11 -6.05 -9.25
N LYS A 188 1.41 -5.92 -9.55
CA LYS A 188 2.10 -6.85 -10.46
C LYS A 188 2.19 -8.25 -9.86
N ALA A 189 2.47 -8.36 -8.56
CA ALA A 189 2.55 -9.65 -7.89
C ALA A 189 1.19 -10.37 -7.84
N ALA A 190 0.10 -9.64 -7.60
CA ALA A 190 -1.25 -10.18 -7.67
C ALA A 190 -1.59 -10.66 -9.09
N THR A 191 -1.20 -9.89 -10.13
CA THR A 191 -1.38 -10.28 -11.54
C THR A 191 -0.58 -11.55 -11.86
N ALA A 192 0.65 -11.65 -11.39
CA ALA A 192 1.47 -12.86 -11.54
C ALA A 192 0.86 -14.09 -10.83
N ALA A 193 0.05 -13.88 -9.80
CA ALA A 193 -0.71 -14.93 -9.13
C ALA A 193 -2.05 -15.29 -9.84
N GLY A 194 -2.39 -14.60 -10.94
CA GLY A 194 -3.60 -14.81 -11.71
C GLY A 194 -4.81 -13.98 -11.29
N LEU A 195 -4.63 -13.03 -10.37
CA LEU A 195 -5.65 -12.07 -9.98
C LEU A 195 -5.66 -10.86 -10.93
N HIS A 196 -6.65 -9.99 -10.78
CA HIS A 196 -6.65 -8.67 -11.42
C HIS A 196 -6.01 -7.66 -10.48
N GLY A 197 -4.69 -7.43 -10.64
CA GLY A 197 -3.95 -6.47 -9.84
C GLY A 197 -4.27 -5.02 -10.26
N VAL A 198 -4.50 -4.17 -9.29
CA VAL A 198 -4.80 -2.73 -9.45
C VAL A 198 -3.88 -1.93 -8.53
N TRP A 199 -3.14 -1.01 -9.11
CA TRP A 199 -2.27 -0.13 -8.37
C TRP A 199 -3.03 1.12 -7.89
N LEU A 200 -3.05 1.34 -6.59
CA LEU A 200 -3.58 2.55 -5.97
C LEU A 200 -2.46 3.58 -5.81
N ASN A 201 -2.35 4.47 -6.77
CA ASN A 201 -1.33 5.52 -6.82
C ASN A 201 -1.91 6.85 -6.32
N ARG A 202 -2.06 7.01 -5.00
CA ARG A 202 -2.67 8.20 -4.39
C ARG A 202 -1.91 9.48 -4.68
N GLU A 203 -0.60 9.42 -4.78
CA GLU A 203 0.28 10.58 -4.95
C GLU A 203 0.58 10.92 -6.42
N GLY A 204 0.16 10.06 -7.35
CA GLY A 204 0.27 10.32 -8.79
C GLY A 204 1.67 10.15 -9.37
N PHE A 205 2.55 9.39 -8.74
CA PHE A 205 3.88 9.06 -9.29
C PHE A 205 3.76 8.21 -10.56
N GLY A 206 4.46 8.58 -11.63
CA GLY A 206 4.35 7.88 -12.90
C GLY A 206 5.36 6.74 -13.04
N TYR A 207 4.87 5.51 -13.23
CA TYR A 207 5.69 4.33 -13.56
C TYR A 207 5.23 3.60 -14.83
N GLY A 208 4.68 4.32 -15.81
CA GLY A 208 4.28 3.73 -17.08
C GLY A 208 2.85 3.16 -17.09
N GLU A 209 2.55 2.34 -18.10
CA GLU A 209 1.16 1.95 -18.44
C GLU A 209 0.67 0.68 -17.74
N ASP A 210 1.47 -0.02 -16.96
CA ASP A 210 1.13 -1.32 -16.36
C ASP A 210 1.68 -1.43 -14.93
N PRO A 211 0.89 -1.77 -13.92
CA PRO A 211 -0.48 -2.32 -13.92
C PRO A 211 -1.59 -1.25 -14.06
N PRO A 212 -2.88 -1.67 -14.20
CA PRO A 212 -4.02 -0.75 -14.13
C PRO A 212 -3.94 0.14 -12.89
N GLU A 213 -4.07 1.46 -13.08
CA GLU A 213 -3.85 2.47 -12.05
C GLU A 213 -5.14 3.19 -11.69
N ILE A 214 -5.34 3.41 -10.39
CA ILE A 214 -6.36 4.30 -9.83
C ILE A 214 -5.71 5.26 -8.83
N THR A 215 -6.32 6.39 -8.58
CA THR A 215 -5.83 7.38 -7.59
C THR A 215 -6.66 7.39 -6.30
N SER A 216 -7.82 6.74 -6.32
CA SER A 216 -8.73 6.67 -5.18
C SER A 216 -9.46 5.33 -5.14
N LEU A 217 -9.74 4.83 -3.93
CA LEU A 217 -10.56 3.63 -3.72
C LEU A 217 -11.99 3.77 -4.23
N ILE A 218 -12.49 5.00 -4.41
CA ILE A 218 -13.84 5.23 -5.00
C ILE A 218 -13.93 4.65 -6.42
N GLU A 219 -12.81 4.52 -7.11
CA GLU A 219 -12.75 3.98 -8.47
C GLU A 219 -12.86 2.45 -8.53
N VAL A 220 -12.55 1.73 -7.43
CA VAL A 220 -12.52 0.25 -7.40
C VAL A 220 -13.82 -0.40 -7.88
N PRO A 221 -15.02 0.03 -7.45
CA PRO A 221 -16.27 -0.56 -7.96
C PRO A 221 -16.44 -0.37 -9.48
N THR A 222 -15.92 0.73 -10.03
CA THR A 222 -15.94 0.98 -11.49
C THR A 222 -14.96 0.06 -12.21
N VAL A 223 -13.76 -0.15 -11.65
CA VAL A 223 -12.80 -1.13 -12.17
C VAL A 223 -13.42 -2.53 -12.22
N VAL A 224 -14.07 -2.96 -11.12
CA VAL A 224 -14.75 -4.24 -11.04
C VAL A 224 -15.77 -4.39 -12.18
N ARG A 225 -16.64 -3.40 -12.38
CA ARG A 225 -17.65 -3.44 -13.48
C ARG A 225 -17.03 -3.49 -14.87
N ARG A 226 -15.94 -2.74 -15.12
CA ARG A 226 -15.21 -2.77 -16.40
C ARG A 226 -14.66 -4.17 -16.69
N LEU A 227 -14.02 -4.79 -15.72
CA LEU A 227 -13.50 -6.15 -15.83
C LEU A 227 -14.62 -7.16 -16.12
N GLU A 228 -15.78 -7.03 -15.50
CA GLU A 228 -16.94 -7.89 -15.77
C GLU A 228 -17.49 -7.72 -17.19
N ASN A 229 -17.40 -6.51 -17.75
CA ASN A 229 -17.79 -6.21 -19.14
C ASN A 229 -16.72 -6.63 -20.18
N GLY A 230 -15.58 -7.16 -19.74
CA GLY A 230 -14.47 -7.53 -20.63
C GLY A 230 -13.65 -6.35 -21.13
N GLU A 231 -13.77 -5.18 -20.47
CA GLU A 231 -12.99 -4.01 -20.76
C GLU A 231 -11.63 -4.08 -20.05
N ALA A 232 -10.59 -3.46 -20.63
CA ALA A 232 -9.31 -3.30 -19.95
C ALA A 232 -9.47 -2.42 -18.70
N GLY A 233 -8.68 -2.70 -17.66
CA GLY A 233 -8.62 -1.87 -16.46
C GLY A 233 -8.28 -0.40 -16.79
N PRO A 234 -8.50 0.54 -15.87
CA PRO A 234 -8.23 1.95 -16.09
C PRO A 234 -6.75 2.16 -16.39
N ARG A 235 -6.46 2.94 -17.43
CA ARG A 235 -5.12 3.41 -17.77
C ARG A 235 -5.12 4.91 -17.63
N ARG A 236 -4.07 5.48 -17.03
CA ARG A 236 -3.88 6.93 -17.03
C ARG A 236 -3.77 7.40 -18.49
N SER A 237 -4.57 8.36 -18.90
CA SER A 237 -4.31 9.07 -20.15
C SER A 237 -2.97 9.81 -19.98
N ALA A 238 -2.10 9.73 -20.97
CA ALA A 238 -0.80 10.41 -21.02
C ALA A 238 -0.94 11.94 -21.14
N ALA A 239 -1.76 12.56 -20.30
CA ALA A 239 -1.98 14.01 -20.27
C ALA A 239 -1.55 14.55 -18.90
N GLY A 240 -0.32 15.07 -18.82
CA GLY A 240 0.13 15.83 -17.67
C GLY A 240 1.63 15.77 -17.36
N GLY A 241 2.46 15.56 -18.34
CA GLY A 241 3.90 15.83 -18.23
C GLY A 241 4.21 17.22 -18.74
N ALA A 242 3.88 18.28 -18.00
CA ALA A 242 4.42 19.61 -18.19
C ALA A 242 3.99 20.50 -17.02
N ARG A 243 4.83 20.59 -15.99
CA ARG A 243 5.31 21.85 -15.40
C ARG A 243 6.20 21.57 -14.21
#